data_a25671914517ee12bee71596a2455aed
#
_entry.id   a25671914517ee12bee71596a2455aed
#
_cell.length_a   1.000
_cell.length_b   1.000
_cell.length_c   1.000
_cell.angle_alpha   90.00
_cell.angle_beta   90.00
_cell.angle_gamma   90.00
#
_symmetry.space_group_name_H-M   'P 1'
#
loop_
_entity.id
_entity.type
_entity.pdbx_description
1 polymer ?
#
loop_
_entity_poly.entity_id
_entity_poly.type
_entity_poly.pdbx_seq_one_letter_code
_entity_poly.pdbx_strand_id
1 'polypeptide(L)'
;CLLSRGLGDVYKRQVIYCSSDRIGIEDTYKKYLGDKIIIGKNCEYVFHYLNAHDEDQMDPDRDFVYDVEASKLTFGGQVSYWLDKIMGYHVKAREIEQTEFIQVLYSNDKVPFEMRPKNVGTGVTYITELIIAALACKANDLLVIENPEIHLHPSGQSELVEFLAFLAQCGVQIIVETHSDHIYNGIRKSIRLDQIDDDKVSIYSFEQDERGCSIPISIPINANGKALKNAEGFFDQINKDLDVILGW
;
A
#
# COMPACT_ATOMS: atom_id res chain seq x y z
N CYS A 1 -6.79 29.68 -4.72
CA CYS A 1 -7.69 29.82 -5.87
C CYS A 1 -6.88 29.65 -7.16
N LEU A 2 -6.96 28.50 -7.79
CA LEU A 2 -6.41 28.28 -9.13
C LEU A 2 -7.57 28.17 -10.11
N LEU A 3 -7.70 29.20 -10.94
CA LEU A 3 -8.65 29.27 -12.01
C LEU A 3 -8.35 28.19 -13.05
N SER A 4 -9.30 27.30 -13.26
CA SER A 4 -9.30 26.30 -14.33
C SER A 4 -9.39 26.98 -15.69
N ARG A 5 -8.50 26.66 -16.60
CA ARG A 5 -8.70 26.85 -18.04
C ARG A 5 -9.31 25.56 -18.61
N GLY A 6 -10.50 25.68 -19.17
CA GLY A 6 -11.13 24.67 -20.02
C GLY A 6 -12.19 23.84 -19.33
N LEU A 7 -13.42 23.96 -19.81
CA LEU A 7 -14.55 23.06 -19.60
C LEU A 7 -14.26 21.75 -20.34
N GLY A 8 -13.50 20.89 -19.71
CA GLY A 8 -13.36 19.47 -20.05
C GLY A 8 -13.25 18.76 -18.73
N ASP A 9 -14.02 17.73 -18.52
CA ASP A 9 -14.19 16.86 -17.38
C ASP A 9 -13.42 17.26 -16.12
N VAL A 10 -14.11 17.86 -15.16
CA VAL A 10 -13.61 18.00 -13.79
C VAL A 10 -13.51 16.58 -13.25
N TYR A 11 -12.36 15.96 -13.45
CA TYR A 11 -11.99 14.72 -12.78
C TYR A 11 -12.05 15.01 -11.29
N LYS A 12 -13.08 14.52 -10.65
CA LYS A 12 -13.17 14.56 -9.18
C LYS A 12 -12.09 13.61 -8.68
N ARG A 13 -11.02 14.17 -8.13
CA ARG A 13 -9.98 13.42 -7.44
C ARG A 13 -10.64 12.49 -6.43
N GLN A 14 -10.39 11.19 -6.56
CA GLN A 14 -10.85 10.21 -5.58
C GLN A 14 -9.88 10.20 -4.40
N VAL A 15 -10.42 10.03 -3.20
CA VAL A 15 -9.63 9.76 -1.99
C VAL A 15 -9.95 8.34 -1.56
N ILE A 16 -8.92 7.50 -1.52
CA ILE A 16 -8.98 6.16 -0.94
C ILE A 16 -8.24 6.21 0.40
N TYR A 17 -8.90 5.77 1.45
CA TYR A 17 -8.36 5.74 2.79
C TYR A 17 -8.32 4.30 3.32
N CYS A 18 -7.13 3.86 3.70
CA CYS A 18 -6.89 2.55 4.29
C CYS A 18 -6.55 2.75 5.76
N SER A 19 -7.54 2.59 6.63
CA SER A 19 -7.40 2.68 8.08
C SER A 19 -6.48 1.59 8.63
N SER A 20 -5.89 1.82 9.80
CA SER A 20 -5.23 0.77 10.59
C SER A 20 -6.19 -0.37 10.97
N ASP A 21 -7.49 -0.07 11.14
CA ASP A 21 -8.55 -1.02 11.45
C ASP A 21 -9.15 -1.65 10.18
N ARG A 22 -8.31 -2.06 9.22
CA ARG A 22 -8.78 -2.83 8.05
C ARG A 22 -9.53 -4.08 8.48
N ILE A 23 -10.45 -4.54 7.63
CA ILE A 23 -11.35 -5.66 7.98
C ILE A 23 -10.59 -6.95 8.33
N GLY A 24 -9.44 -7.18 7.69
CA GLY A 24 -8.57 -8.31 8.00
C GLY A 24 -9.18 -9.68 7.73
N ILE A 25 -8.92 -10.64 8.63
CA ILE A 25 -9.28 -12.05 8.43
C ILE A 25 -10.74 -12.31 8.78
N GLU A 26 -11.52 -12.66 7.74
CA GLU A 26 -12.89 -13.11 7.86
C GLU A 26 -13.10 -14.46 7.14
N ASP A 27 -14.19 -15.15 7.44
CA ASP A 27 -14.57 -16.38 6.70
C ASP A 27 -15.16 -16.04 5.33
N THR A 28 -15.87 -14.92 5.25
CA THR A 28 -16.50 -14.38 4.05
C THR A 28 -16.54 -12.85 4.15
N TYR A 29 -16.52 -12.19 3.02
CA TYR A 29 -16.53 -10.73 2.94
C TYR A 29 -17.83 -10.24 2.32
N LYS A 30 -18.31 -9.08 2.72
CA LYS A 30 -19.58 -8.53 2.24
C LYS A 30 -19.46 -7.97 0.83
N LYS A 31 -20.53 -8.14 0.04
CA LYS A 31 -20.71 -7.38 -1.19
C LYS A 31 -21.18 -5.95 -0.88
N TYR A 32 -20.73 -4.98 -1.66
CA TYR A 32 -21.33 -3.66 -1.69
C TYR A 32 -22.62 -3.72 -2.52
N LEU A 33 -23.72 -3.23 -1.98
CA LEU A 33 -25.04 -3.33 -2.62
C LEU A 33 -25.47 -2.04 -3.37
N GLY A 34 -24.57 -1.05 -3.48
CA GLY A 34 -24.84 0.16 -4.26
C GLY A 34 -24.47 0.04 -5.73
N ASP A 35 -24.84 1.06 -6.52
CA ASP A 35 -24.65 1.06 -8.00
C ASP A 35 -23.19 1.02 -8.44
N LYS A 36 -22.29 1.60 -7.67
CA LYS A 36 -20.85 1.64 -7.94
C LYS A 36 -20.09 1.07 -6.76
N ILE A 37 -19.34 -0.02 -6.99
CA ILE A 37 -18.53 -0.67 -5.95
C ILE A 37 -17.46 0.31 -5.44
N ILE A 38 -17.36 0.41 -4.12
CA ILE A 38 -16.37 1.23 -3.41
C ILE A 38 -15.44 0.34 -2.60
N ILE A 39 -14.28 0.87 -2.22
CA ILE A 39 -13.34 0.17 -1.36
C ILE A 39 -13.82 0.11 0.10
N GLY A 40 -14.43 1.21 0.56
CA GLY A 40 -14.81 1.39 1.96
C GLY A 40 -13.66 1.95 2.81
N LYS A 41 -14.00 2.53 3.97
CA LYS A 41 -13.02 3.17 4.87
C LYS A 41 -12.09 2.16 5.53
N ASN A 42 -12.62 1.00 5.91
CA ASN A 42 -11.86 -0.08 6.54
C ASN A 42 -11.55 -1.20 5.53
N CYS A 43 -11.51 -0.86 4.24
CA CYS A 43 -11.32 -1.81 3.14
C CYS A 43 -12.39 -2.92 3.07
N GLU A 44 -13.58 -2.72 3.65
CA GLU A 44 -14.61 -3.74 3.84
C GLU A 44 -15.16 -4.34 2.54
N TYR A 45 -14.97 -3.67 1.39
CA TYR A 45 -15.47 -4.12 0.09
C TYR A 45 -14.37 -4.40 -0.94
N VAL A 46 -13.10 -4.41 -0.54
CA VAL A 46 -11.97 -4.63 -1.47
C VAL A 46 -12.07 -5.95 -2.21
N PHE A 47 -12.50 -7.02 -1.55
CA PHE A 47 -12.61 -8.34 -2.18
C PHE A 47 -13.81 -8.43 -3.15
N HIS A 48 -14.86 -7.64 -2.90
CA HIS A 48 -15.92 -7.48 -3.89
C HIS A 48 -15.41 -6.68 -5.09
N TYR A 49 -14.61 -5.64 -4.86
CA TYR A 49 -13.97 -4.87 -5.92
C TYR A 49 -13.05 -5.76 -6.76
N LEU A 50 -12.19 -6.57 -6.12
CA LEU A 50 -11.35 -7.53 -6.83
C LEU A 50 -12.17 -8.50 -7.67
N ASN A 51 -13.22 -9.12 -7.11
CA ASN A 51 -14.06 -10.07 -7.85
C ASN A 51 -14.71 -9.43 -9.07
N ALA A 52 -15.19 -8.20 -8.95
CA ALA A 52 -15.89 -7.52 -10.05
C ALA A 52 -14.93 -7.05 -11.17
N HIS A 53 -13.67 -6.79 -10.85
CA HIS A 53 -12.67 -6.22 -11.76
C HIS A 53 -11.52 -7.17 -12.09
N ASP A 54 -11.56 -8.43 -11.63
CA ASP A 54 -10.46 -9.39 -11.74
C ASP A 54 -9.94 -9.54 -13.17
N GLU A 55 -10.85 -9.65 -14.14
CA GLU A 55 -10.55 -9.84 -15.56
C GLU A 55 -10.53 -8.52 -16.37
N ASP A 56 -10.69 -7.36 -15.71
CA ASP A 56 -10.60 -6.07 -16.39
C ASP A 56 -9.21 -5.90 -16.98
N GLN A 57 -9.14 -5.65 -18.29
CA GLN A 57 -7.89 -5.45 -19.00
C GLN A 57 -7.27 -4.12 -18.60
N MET A 58 -5.98 -4.12 -18.29
CA MET A 58 -5.20 -2.94 -17.96
C MET A 58 -4.33 -2.54 -19.16
N ASP A 59 -4.38 -1.25 -19.50
CA ASP A 59 -3.56 -0.66 -20.56
C ASP A 59 -2.23 -0.19 -19.95
N PRO A 60 -1.07 -0.76 -20.35
CA PRO A 60 0.24 -0.37 -19.80
C PRO A 60 0.56 1.12 -19.93
N ASP A 61 -0.04 1.81 -20.90
CA ASP A 61 0.20 3.25 -21.13
C ASP A 61 -0.70 4.16 -20.25
N ARG A 62 -1.70 3.60 -19.57
CA ARG A 62 -2.72 4.36 -18.81
C ARG A 62 -2.95 3.86 -17.40
N ASP A 63 -2.72 2.59 -17.17
CA ASP A 63 -3.00 1.91 -15.91
C ASP A 63 -1.68 1.55 -15.19
N PHE A 64 -1.78 1.17 -13.93
CA PHE A 64 -0.63 0.82 -13.10
C PHE A 64 -0.19 -0.62 -13.37
N VAL A 65 0.45 -0.84 -14.53
CA VAL A 65 1.01 -2.14 -14.91
C VAL A 65 2.51 -2.14 -14.60
N TYR A 66 2.91 -3.01 -13.71
CA TYR A 66 4.30 -3.27 -13.39
C TYR A 66 4.74 -4.56 -14.09
N ASP A 67 5.91 -4.54 -14.73
CA ASP A 67 6.50 -5.69 -15.43
C ASP A 67 5.52 -6.37 -16.42
N VAL A 68 5.36 -5.74 -17.58
CA VAL A 68 4.46 -6.17 -18.67
C VAL A 68 4.73 -7.60 -19.14
N GLU A 69 5.97 -8.08 -19.02
CA GLU A 69 6.34 -9.43 -19.46
C GLU A 69 6.06 -10.51 -18.41
N ALA A 70 6.21 -10.17 -17.11
CA ALA A 70 6.07 -11.13 -16.03
C ALA A 70 4.66 -11.18 -15.42
N SER A 71 3.83 -10.15 -15.64
CA SER A 71 2.50 -10.07 -15.06
C SER A 71 1.39 -10.22 -16.10
N LYS A 72 0.23 -10.71 -15.68
CA LYS A 72 -0.98 -10.66 -16.51
C LYS A 72 -1.47 -9.21 -16.59
N LEU A 73 -1.90 -8.80 -17.78
CA LEU A 73 -2.44 -7.45 -18.04
C LEU A 73 -3.92 -7.34 -17.62
N THR A 74 -4.26 -7.88 -16.45
CA THR A 74 -5.58 -7.73 -15.82
C THR A 74 -5.42 -7.17 -14.41
N PHE A 75 -6.48 -6.56 -13.89
CA PHE A 75 -6.46 -6.03 -12.52
C PHE A 75 -6.08 -7.11 -11.50
N GLY A 76 -6.75 -8.27 -11.53
CA GLY A 76 -6.41 -9.40 -10.65
C GLY A 76 -5.01 -9.95 -10.90
N GLY A 77 -4.53 -9.89 -12.14
CA GLY A 77 -3.16 -10.24 -12.50
C GLY A 77 -2.13 -9.34 -11.81
N GLN A 78 -2.35 -8.02 -11.79
CA GLN A 78 -1.48 -7.08 -11.09
C GLN A 78 -1.56 -7.23 -9.57
N VAL A 79 -2.76 -7.47 -9.01
CA VAL A 79 -2.92 -7.77 -7.58
C VAL A 79 -2.12 -9.02 -7.20
N SER A 80 -2.24 -10.10 -7.98
CA SER A 80 -1.52 -11.35 -7.72
C SER A 80 0.00 -11.20 -7.89
N TYR A 81 0.46 -10.43 -8.88
CA TYR A 81 1.89 -10.15 -9.08
C TYR A 81 2.51 -9.48 -7.84
N TRP A 82 1.90 -8.40 -7.36
CA TRP A 82 2.43 -7.69 -6.19
C TRP A 82 2.31 -8.51 -4.90
N LEU A 83 1.22 -9.26 -4.74
CA LEU A 83 1.06 -10.13 -3.59
C LEU A 83 2.10 -11.25 -3.56
N ASP A 84 2.40 -11.85 -4.73
CA ASP A 84 3.45 -12.86 -4.86
C ASP A 84 4.83 -12.26 -4.53
N LYS A 85 5.16 -11.11 -5.10
CA LYS A 85 6.43 -10.42 -4.87
C LYS A 85 6.65 -10.08 -3.39
N ILE A 86 5.61 -9.61 -2.68
CA ILE A 86 5.72 -9.17 -1.28
C ILE A 86 5.63 -10.36 -0.31
N MET A 87 4.76 -11.34 -0.57
CA MET A 87 4.40 -12.39 0.39
C MET A 87 4.54 -13.82 -0.15
N GLY A 88 4.71 -14.03 -1.46
CA GLY A 88 4.74 -15.35 -2.09
C GLY A 88 3.37 -16.02 -2.16
N TYR A 89 2.31 -15.25 -2.35
CA TYR A 89 0.94 -15.74 -2.46
C TYR A 89 0.21 -15.13 -3.65
N HIS A 90 -0.81 -15.87 -4.13
CA HIS A 90 -1.81 -15.40 -5.09
C HIS A 90 -3.17 -15.38 -4.41
N VAL A 91 -4.08 -14.53 -4.90
CA VAL A 91 -5.42 -14.37 -4.35
C VAL A 91 -6.49 -14.54 -5.42
N LYS A 92 -7.63 -15.12 -5.03
CA LYS A 92 -8.86 -15.16 -5.83
C LYS A 92 -10.04 -14.79 -4.95
N ALA A 93 -10.91 -13.94 -5.50
CA ALA A 93 -12.19 -13.62 -4.89
C ALA A 93 -13.31 -14.20 -5.75
N ARG A 94 -14.29 -14.84 -5.14
CA ARG A 94 -15.41 -15.48 -5.83
C ARG A 94 -16.71 -15.16 -5.13
N GLU A 95 -17.76 -14.88 -5.87
CA GLU A 95 -19.09 -14.77 -5.32
C GLU A 95 -19.58 -16.10 -4.75
N ILE A 96 -20.24 -16.05 -3.61
CA ILE A 96 -21.04 -17.17 -3.11
C ILE A 96 -22.44 -16.99 -3.69
N GLU A 97 -22.86 -17.92 -4.55
CA GLU A 97 -24.13 -17.85 -5.27
C GLU A 97 -25.31 -17.63 -4.30
N GLN A 98 -26.26 -16.79 -4.71
CA GLN A 98 -27.48 -16.46 -3.95
C GLN A 98 -27.23 -15.88 -2.55
N THR A 99 -26.05 -15.29 -2.31
CA THR A 99 -25.71 -14.61 -1.06
C THR A 99 -25.12 -13.22 -1.30
N GLU A 100 -25.03 -12.41 -0.25
CA GLU A 100 -24.36 -11.11 -0.24
C GLU A 100 -22.87 -11.21 0.18
N PHE A 101 -22.25 -12.37 -0.06
CA PHE A 101 -20.88 -12.63 0.39
C PHE A 101 -19.94 -13.03 -0.74
N ILE A 102 -18.67 -12.71 -0.51
CA ILE A 102 -17.50 -13.08 -1.31
C ILE A 102 -16.66 -14.07 -0.52
N GLN A 103 -16.26 -15.16 -1.15
CA GLN A 103 -15.25 -16.08 -0.66
C GLN A 103 -13.89 -15.64 -1.19
N VAL A 104 -12.90 -15.60 -0.30
CA VAL A 104 -11.50 -15.32 -0.65
C VAL A 104 -10.66 -16.58 -0.46
N LEU A 105 -9.82 -16.88 -1.44
CA LEU A 105 -8.94 -18.02 -1.44
C LEU A 105 -7.52 -17.59 -1.83
N TYR A 106 -6.55 -18.10 -1.10
CA TYR A 106 -5.13 -17.90 -1.34
C TYR A 106 -4.48 -19.17 -1.84
N SER A 107 -3.47 -19.03 -2.70
CA SER A 107 -2.60 -20.12 -3.14
C SER A 107 -1.14 -19.65 -3.15
N ASN A 108 -0.22 -20.60 -3.13
CA ASN A 108 1.19 -20.36 -3.36
C ASN A 108 1.81 -21.59 -4.06
N ASP A 109 3.00 -21.46 -4.60
CA ASP A 109 3.68 -22.53 -5.35
C ASP A 109 4.11 -23.73 -4.49
N LYS A 110 4.10 -23.60 -3.16
CA LYS A 110 4.56 -24.63 -2.22
C LYS A 110 3.43 -25.57 -1.77
N VAL A 111 2.17 -25.14 -1.91
CA VAL A 111 1.01 -25.86 -1.39
C VAL A 111 0.01 -26.12 -2.52
N PRO A 112 -0.34 -27.40 -2.81
CA PRO A 112 -1.14 -27.77 -3.99
C PRO A 112 -2.66 -27.55 -3.83
N PHE A 113 -3.09 -26.74 -2.84
CA PHE A 113 -4.50 -26.46 -2.59
C PHE A 113 -4.74 -24.99 -2.20
N GLU A 114 -5.95 -24.52 -2.50
CA GLU A 114 -6.39 -23.17 -2.11
C GLU A 114 -6.67 -23.11 -0.60
N MET A 115 -6.25 -22.03 0.04
CA MET A 115 -6.36 -21.80 1.48
C MET A 115 -7.33 -20.66 1.78
N ARG A 116 -8.10 -20.77 2.85
CA ARG A 116 -8.93 -19.66 3.35
C ARG A 116 -8.06 -18.63 4.09
N PRO A 117 -8.53 -17.36 4.26
CA PRO A 117 -7.81 -16.34 5.01
C PRO A 117 -7.33 -16.78 6.40
N LYS A 118 -8.13 -17.57 7.12
CA LYS A 118 -7.77 -18.11 8.45
C LYS A 118 -6.61 -19.13 8.46
N ASN A 119 -6.26 -19.66 7.29
CA ASN A 119 -5.22 -20.69 7.14
C ASN A 119 -3.91 -20.11 6.58
N VAL A 120 -3.86 -18.80 6.30
CA VAL A 120 -2.66 -18.07 5.92
C VAL A 120 -2.26 -17.09 7.03
N GLY A 121 -1.05 -16.57 6.98
CA GLY A 121 -0.61 -15.57 7.95
C GLY A 121 -1.46 -14.28 7.84
N THR A 122 -1.76 -13.66 8.98
CA THR A 122 -2.57 -12.43 9.05
C THR A 122 -2.08 -11.34 8.09
N GLY A 123 -0.77 -11.15 7.97
CA GLY A 123 -0.17 -10.18 7.07
C GLY A 123 -0.54 -10.36 5.60
N VAL A 124 -0.79 -11.61 5.15
CA VAL A 124 -1.20 -11.88 3.76
C VAL A 124 -2.54 -11.20 3.45
N THR A 125 -3.52 -11.31 4.32
CA THR A 125 -4.83 -10.68 4.12
C THR A 125 -4.73 -9.15 4.18
N TYR A 126 -4.04 -8.60 5.20
CA TYR A 126 -3.89 -7.16 5.36
C TYR A 126 -3.18 -6.48 4.18
N ILE A 127 -2.13 -7.12 3.65
CA ILE A 127 -1.42 -6.57 2.48
C ILE A 127 -2.25 -6.73 1.20
N THR A 128 -3.02 -7.81 1.05
CA THR A 128 -3.92 -8.00 -0.08
C THR A 128 -4.94 -6.87 -0.15
N GLU A 129 -5.56 -6.52 0.98
CA GLU A 129 -6.52 -5.40 1.06
C GLU A 129 -5.88 -4.09 0.61
N LEU A 130 -4.65 -3.81 1.07
CA LEU A 130 -3.92 -2.61 0.70
C LEU A 130 -3.55 -2.60 -0.80
N ILE A 131 -3.07 -3.71 -1.34
CA ILE A 131 -2.72 -3.81 -2.77
C ILE A 131 -3.95 -3.55 -3.65
N ILE A 132 -5.09 -4.16 -3.34
CA ILE A 132 -6.33 -3.95 -4.09
C ILE A 132 -6.76 -2.48 -4.02
N ALA A 133 -6.78 -1.90 -2.82
CA ALA A 133 -7.17 -0.50 -2.62
C ALA A 133 -6.24 0.47 -3.36
N ALA A 134 -4.95 0.20 -3.36
CA ALA A 134 -3.94 1.03 -4.00
C ALA A 134 -4.01 0.94 -5.54
N LEU A 135 -4.19 -0.26 -6.10
CA LEU A 135 -4.37 -0.47 -7.54
C LEU A 135 -5.73 0.05 -8.07
N ALA A 136 -6.73 0.22 -7.20
CA ALA A 136 -8.00 0.86 -7.55
C ALA A 136 -7.89 2.38 -7.72
N CYS A 137 -6.78 3.01 -7.30
CA CYS A 137 -6.49 4.41 -7.57
C CYS A 137 -6.22 4.66 -9.06
N LYS A 138 -6.34 5.92 -9.46
CA LYS A 138 -5.91 6.43 -10.76
C LYS A 138 -4.88 7.53 -10.57
N ALA A 139 -4.18 7.90 -11.63
CA ALA A 139 -3.31 9.07 -11.61
C ALA A 139 -4.07 10.31 -11.11
N ASN A 140 -3.44 11.08 -10.23
CA ASN A 140 -3.98 12.22 -9.48
C ASN A 140 -4.94 11.88 -8.33
N ASP A 141 -5.25 10.63 -8.05
CA ASP A 141 -5.96 10.26 -6.83
C ASP A 141 -5.08 10.43 -5.57
N LEU A 142 -5.72 10.45 -4.41
CA LEU A 142 -5.07 10.48 -3.11
C LEU A 142 -5.31 9.14 -2.40
N LEU A 143 -4.22 8.47 -2.08
CA LEU A 143 -4.21 7.27 -1.24
C LEU A 143 -3.65 7.63 0.14
N VAL A 144 -4.43 7.40 1.18
CA VAL A 144 -4.01 7.59 2.58
C VAL A 144 -3.96 6.23 3.26
N ILE A 145 -2.83 5.89 3.87
CA ILE A 145 -2.60 4.58 4.48
C ILE A 145 -2.11 4.77 5.91
N GLU A 146 -2.78 4.15 6.85
CA GLU A 146 -2.31 4.03 8.24
C GLU A 146 -1.67 2.67 8.47
N ASN A 147 -0.54 2.68 9.15
CA ASN A 147 0.23 1.50 9.57
C ASN A 147 0.31 0.40 8.50
N PRO A 148 0.89 0.65 7.32
CA PRO A 148 0.97 -0.35 6.26
C PRO A 148 1.81 -1.57 6.65
N GLU A 149 2.67 -1.43 7.64
CA GLU A 149 3.57 -2.46 8.16
C GLU A 149 2.92 -3.53 9.04
N ILE A 150 1.66 -3.34 9.45
CA ILE A 150 0.97 -4.25 10.38
C ILE A 150 1.07 -5.70 9.88
N HIS A 151 1.55 -6.58 10.75
CA HIS A 151 1.71 -8.02 10.51
C HIS A 151 2.66 -8.40 9.37
N LEU A 152 3.45 -7.46 8.82
CA LEU A 152 4.44 -7.74 7.80
C LEU A 152 5.83 -8.04 8.40
N HIS A 153 6.48 -9.07 7.85
CA HIS A 153 7.90 -9.29 8.10
C HIS A 153 8.72 -8.10 7.53
N PRO A 154 9.87 -7.72 8.14
CA PRO A 154 10.72 -6.63 7.66
C PRO A 154 11.01 -6.63 6.15
N SER A 155 11.26 -7.80 5.56
CA SER A 155 11.46 -7.90 4.11
C SER A 155 10.23 -7.48 3.31
N GLY A 156 9.03 -7.92 3.72
CA GLY A 156 7.77 -7.53 3.07
C GLY A 156 7.48 -6.03 3.19
N GLN A 157 7.88 -5.40 4.30
CA GLN A 157 7.76 -3.94 4.46
C GLN A 157 8.63 -3.19 3.43
N SER A 158 9.84 -3.67 3.16
CA SER A 158 10.73 -3.08 2.14
C SER A 158 10.18 -3.25 0.73
N GLU A 159 9.60 -4.42 0.39
CA GLU A 159 8.96 -4.67 -0.91
C GLU A 159 7.68 -3.86 -1.08
N LEU A 160 6.90 -3.67 0.00
CA LEU A 160 5.74 -2.80 -0.01
C LEU A 160 6.10 -1.36 -0.40
N VAL A 161 7.23 -0.83 0.10
CA VAL A 161 7.67 0.52 -0.28
C VAL A 161 7.98 0.61 -1.77
N GLU A 162 8.56 -0.42 -2.38
CA GLU A 162 8.79 -0.46 -3.83
C GLU A 162 7.46 -0.35 -4.60
N PHE A 163 6.43 -1.07 -4.14
CA PHE A 163 5.08 -0.96 -4.70
C PHE A 163 4.50 0.46 -4.60
N LEU A 164 4.60 1.08 -3.42
CA LEU A 164 4.10 2.44 -3.21
C LEU A 164 4.89 3.47 -4.02
N ALA A 165 6.21 3.32 -4.13
CA ALA A 165 7.07 4.17 -4.96
C ALA A 165 6.66 4.08 -6.45
N PHE A 166 6.40 2.87 -6.95
CA PHE A 166 5.88 2.66 -8.30
C PHE A 166 4.57 3.43 -8.55
N LEU A 167 3.59 3.30 -7.65
CA LEU A 167 2.31 4.02 -7.77
C LEU A 167 2.50 5.55 -7.72
N ALA A 168 3.40 6.03 -6.85
CA ALA A 168 3.70 7.45 -6.75
C ALA A 168 4.35 7.98 -8.04
N GLN A 169 5.24 7.21 -8.69
CA GLN A 169 5.78 7.56 -10.01
C GLN A 169 4.71 7.57 -11.09
N CYS A 170 3.69 6.71 -11.00
CA CYS A 170 2.52 6.71 -11.88
C CYS A 170 1.52 7.85 -11.59
N GLY A 171 1.82 8.74 -10.63
CA GLY A 171 1.07 9.97 -10.37
C GLY A 171 -0.01 9.84 -9.29
N VAL A 172 -0.03 8.78 -8.49
CA VAL A 172 -0.86 8.71 -7.28
C VAL A 172 -0.19 9.53 -6.17
N GLN A 173 -0.92 10.44 -5.53
CA GLN A 173 -0.42 11.05 -4.31
C GLN A 173 -0.66 10.11 -3.13
N ILE A 174 0.41 9.77 -2.41
CA ILE A 174 0.34 8.81 -1.30
C ILE A 174 0.72 9.51 0.00
N ILE A 175 -0.09 9.34 1.04
CA ILE A 175 0.22 9.74 2.41
C ILE A 175 0.28 8.46 3.24
N VAL A 176 1.42 8.22 3.88
CA VAL A 176 1.65 7.05 4.74
C VAL A 176 1.93 7.52 6.16
N GLU A 177 1.17 7.01 7.11
CA GLU A 177 1.49 7.09 8.53
C GLU A 177 2.11 5.76 8.94
N THR A 178 3.27 5.79 9.60
CA THR A 178 4.01 4.57 9.96
C THR A 178 4.89 4.77 11.19
N HIS A 179 5.07 3.69 11.94
CA HIS A 179 6.01 3.59 13.06
C HIS A 179 7.19 2.68 12.73
N SER A 180 7.35 2.27 11.46
CA SER A 180 8.38 1.31 11.04
C SER A 180 9.62 1.99 10.47
N ASP A 181 10.77 1.68 11.05
CA ASP A 181 12.08 2.01 10.50
C ASP A 181 12.37 1.26 9.18
N HIS A 182 11.75 0.09 8.97
CA HIS A 182 11.87 -0.65 7.71
C HIS A 182 11.13 0.07 6.56
N ILE A 183 9.96 0.67 6.81
CA ILE A 183 9.28 1.54 5.84
C ILE A 183 10.16 2.76 5.54
N TYR A 184 10.65 3.46 6.56
CA TYR A 184 11.55 4.59 6.39
C TYR A 184 12.82 4.24 5.58
N ASN A 185 13.48 3.14 5.93
CA ASN A 185 14.67 2.68 5.21
C ASN A 185 14.32 2.18 3.79
N GLY A 186 13.14 1.61 3.58
CA GLY A 186 12.61 1.24 2.27
C GLY A 186 12.48 2.45 1.35
N ILE A 187 11.94 3.58 1.85
CA ILE A 187 11.84 4.84 1.10
C ILE A 187 13.23 5.33 0.69
N ARG A 188 14.20 5.34 1.60
CA ARG A 188 15.59 5.73 1.32
C ARG A 188 16.25 4.83 0.29
N LYS A 189 15.99 3.50 0.37
CA LYS A 189 16.43 2.51 -0.61
C LYS A 189 15.83 2.81 -1.99
N SER A 190 14.54 3.08 -2.06
CA SER A 190 13.86 3.35 -3.33
C SER A 190 14.36 4.64 -4.00
N ILE A 191 14.66 5.69 -3.24
CA ILE A 191 15.32 6.89 -3.77
C ILE A 191 16.72 6.52 -4.29
N ARG A 192 17.53 5.79 -3.54
CA ARG A 192 18.90 5.42 -3.92
C ARG A 192 18.97 4.54 -5.17
N LEU A 193 17.92 3.77 -5.44
CA LEU A 193 17.79 2.89 -6.60
C LEU A 193 17.04 3.57 -7.78
N ASP A 194 16.83 4.87 -7.70
CA ASP A 194 16.11 5.66 -8.72
C ASP A 194 14.69 5.14 -9.03
N GLN A 195 14.07 4.46 -8.07
CA GLN A 195 12.67 3.99 -8.16
C GLN A 195 11.68 5.12 -7.90
N ILE A 196 12.08 6.16 -7.18
CA ILE A 196 11.34 7.41 -6.97
C ILE A 196 12.32 8.57 -6.82
N ASP A 197 11.99 9.74 -7.39
CA ASP A 197 12.79 10.95 -7.27
C ASP A 197 12.70 11.51 -5.84
N ASP A 198 13.82 12.03 -5.31
CA ASP A 198 13.88 12.58 -3.95
C ASP A 198 13.00 13.82 -3.76
N ASP A 199 12.77 14.60 -4.79
CA ASP A 199 11.89 15.77 -4.78
C ASP A 199 10.39 15.41 -4.71
N LYS A 200 10.03 14.17 -5.01
CA LYS A 200 8.66 13.64 -4.87
C LYS A 200 8.37 13.08 -3.47
N VAL A 201 9.39 13.01 -2.60
CA VAL A 201 9.26 12.42 -1.26
C VAL A 201 9.40 13.49 -0.18
N SER A 202 8.43 13.53 0.73
CA SER A 202 8.48 14.38 1.92
C SER A 202 8.27 13.54 3.17
N ILE A 203 9.18 13.64 4.14
CA ILE A 203 9.13 12.90 5.39
C ILE A 203 9.03 13.88 6.55
N TYR A 204 8.12 13.60 7.46
CA TYR A 204 7.90 14.41 8.67
C TYR A 204 7.88 13.51 9.89
N SER A 205 8.59 13.93 10.93
CA SER A 205 8.38 13.47 12.31
C SER A 205 7.49 14.48 13.04
N PHE A 206 6.72 14.01 14.02
CA PHE A 206 5.88 14.88 14.84
C PHE A 206 6.37 14.82 16.28
N GLU A 207 6.67 15.99 16.85
CA GLU A 207 7.03 16.18 18.24
C GLU A 207 5.96 17.01 18.96
N GLN A 208 5.94 16.98 20.28
CA GLN A 208 5.06 17.85 21.07
C GLN A 208 5.85 19.05 21.61
N ASP A 209 5.28 20.24 21.46
CA ASP A 209 5.81 21.44 22.12
C ASP A 209 5.49 21.46 23.63
N GLU A 210 5.98 22.47 24.34
CA GLU A 210 5.74 22.68 25.80
C GLU A 210 4.23 22.81 26.13
N ARG A 211 3.39 23.09 25.17
CA ARG A 211 1.91 23.22 25.29
C ARG A 211 1.16 21.94 24.91
N GLY A 212 1.89 20.89 24.50
CA GLY A 212 1.30 19.65 24.01
C GLY A 212 0.75 19.71 22.59
N CYS A 213 1.09 20.73 21.80
CA CYS A 213 0.74 20.82 20.40
C CYS A 213 1.72 20.02 19.54
N SER A 214 1.22 19.27 18.55
CA SER A 214 2.06 18.55 17.60
C SER A 214 2.72 19.51 16.61
N ILE A 215 4.05 19.41 16.49
CA ILE A 215 4.86 20.19 15.56
C ILE A 215 5.49 19.24 14.52
N PRO A 216 5.27 19.46 13.20
CA PRO A 216 5.93 18.68 12.18
C PRO A 216 7.39 19.11 12.01
N ILE A 217 8.30 18.14 12.02
CA ILE A 217 9.72 18.32 11.75
C ILE A 217 10.05 17.63 10.43
N SER A 218 10.47 18.39 9.43
CA SER A 218 10.87 17.85 8.14
C SER A 218 12.21 17.12 8.25
N ILE A 219 12.26 15.91 7.64
CA ILE A 219 13.44 15.06 7.51
C ILE A 219 13.81 14.99 6.01
N PRO A 220 14.60 15.94 5.50
CA PRO A 220 14.97 15.96 4.09
C PRO A 220 15.93 14.81 3.76
N ILE A 221 15.68 14.16 2.62
CA ILE A 221 16.50 13.08 2.06
C ILE A 221 17.08 13.56 0.75
N ASN A 222 18.34 13.27 0.46
CA ASN A 222 18.97 13.60 -0.83
C ASN A 222 18.84 12.42 -1.82
N ALA A 223 19.21 12.69 -3.09
CA ALA A 223 19.17 11.70 -4.18
C ALA A 223 19.98 10.41 -3.92
N ASN A 224 20.88 10.39 -2.92
CA ASN A 224 21.58 9.18 -2.49
C ASN A 224 20.84 8.41 -1.39
N GLY A 225 19.59 8.77 -1.06
CA GLY A 225 18.81 8.17 0.00
C GLY A 225 19.32 8.47 1.42
N LYS A 226 20.17 9.53 1.57
CA LYS A 226 20.75 9.91 2.86
C LYS A 226 19.94 11.04 3.50
N ALA A 227 19.54 10.85 4.76
CA ALA A 227 18.93 11.91 5.54
C ALA A 227 19.95 13.06 5.77
N LEU A 228 19.54 14.30 5.48
CA LEU A 228 20.35 15.49 5.67
C LEU A 228 20.25 16.06 7.09
N LYS A 229 19.20 15.68 7.83
CA LYS A 229 18.96 16.04 9.20
C LYS A 229 18.39 14.83 9.92
N ASN A 230 18.94 14.48 11.07
CA ASN A 230 18.35 13.50 11.97
C ASN A 230 17.56 14.27 13.05
N ALA A 231 16.30 13.86 13.27
CA ALA A 231 15.59 14.25 14.48
C ALA A 231 15.98 13.26 15.59
N GLU A 232 16.23 13.75 16.79
CA GLU A 232 16.50 12.91 17.95
C GLU A 232 15.26 12.05 18.24
N GLY A 233 15.45 10.74 18.47
CA GLY A 233 14.35 9.80 18.66
C GLY A 233 13.67 9.32 17.37
N PHE A 234 14.10 9.82 16.19
CA PHE A 234 13.52 9.41 14.92
C PHE A 234 14.29 8.22 14.31
N PHE A 235 13.75 7.01 14.46
CA PHE A 235 14.33 5.75 13.96
C PHE A 235 15.82 5.55 14.29
N ASP A 236 16.26 6.01 15.44
CA ASP A 236 17.65 5.90 15.94
C ASP A 236 17.81 4.83 17.03
N GLN A 237 16.70 4.17 17.44
CA GLN A 237 16.70 3.22 18.55
C GLN A 237 17.63 2.03 18.29
N ILE A 238 17.65 1.52 17.05
CA ILE A 238 18.55 0.40 16.68
C ILE A 238 20.02 0.78 16.94
N ASN A 239 20.42 1.99 16.56
CA ASN A 239 21.80 2.44 16.78
C ASN A 239 22.11 2.56 18.28
N LYS A 240 21.19 3.14 19.06
CA LYS A 240 21.32 3.23 20.54
C LYS A 240 21.44 1.87 21.20
N ASP A 241 20.63 0.90 20.75
CA ASP A 241 20.70 -0.47 21.27
C ASP A 241 22.03 -1.16 20.90
N LEU A 242 22.50 -0.96 19.66
CA LEU A 242 23.79 -1.50 19.21
C LEU A 242 24.97 -0.89 19.98
N ASP A 243 24.97 0.40 20.24
CA ASP A 243 26.01 1.06 21.06
C ASP A 243 26.10 0.41 22.45
N VAL A 244 24.94 0.12 23.08
CA VAL A 244 24.91 -0.59 24.37
C VAL A 244 25.39 -2.03 24.24
N ILE A 245 24.92 -2.78 23.21
CA ILE A 245 25.28 -4.20 23.02
C ILE A 245 26.78 -4.35 22.72
N LEU A 246 27.35 -3.44 21.95
CA LEU A 246 28.74 -3.46 21.53
C LEU A 246 29.69 -2.80 22.55
N GLY A 247 29.11 -2.09 23.56
CA GLY A 247 29.88 -1.43 24.61
C GLY A 247 30.60 -0.16 24.13
N TRP A 248 29.99 0.59 23.25
CA TRP A 248 30.50 1.85 22.70
C TRP A 248 29.96 3.05 23.47
#